data_7a8f90faca77789f44ca53ae3b535a4e
#
_entry.id   7a8f90faca77789f44ca53ae3b535a4e
#
_cell.length_a   1.000
_cell.length_b   1.000
_cell.length_c   1.000
_cell.angle_alpha   90.00
_cell.angle_beta   90.00
_cell.angle_gamma   90.00
#
_symmetry.space_group_name_H-M   'P 1'
#
loop_
_entity.id
_entity.type
_entity.pdbx_description
1 polymer ?
#
loop_
_entity_poly.entity_id
_entity_poly.type
_entity_poly.pdbx_seq_one_letter_code
_entity_poly.pdbx_strand_id
1 'polypeptide(L)'
;MNMTGTRAVRHSALLSLWVTLLIGSAPALADVAVQPDGAPTRILHVMSYHTPWRWTEGQLEGFKAGLGDVKAEFKVFELDTKRHSEAAQKAERGKAARALVEQWAPHLIYTTDDDAQELVTRHYLNTPIVQVFSGVNKAPAEYGFDKASNVTGVVEHEHFAESVQLLKRIVPGMKRLVVVLDDATMWAPVVERMKAAKLPPDVKIVGWETIRTYDEYKRRIKAFPEMADAIALIGIFNFKDGAGKNVPYQEVQRWTAENSSLPDLGFWVDRVHHGTLVAVTVSEREQGLAAGRLARQILVDRKLPRDLPIQPTTKGAPVISLARAKKLGIKVHSDLLLLTQVITRFDWDAK
;
A
#
# COMPACT_ATOMS: atom_id res chain seq x y z
N MET A 1 -0.50 10.87 -106.33
CA MET A 1 -1.66 11.46 -105.63
C MET A 1 -1.36 11.35 -104.13
N ASN A 2 -1.29 12.50 -103.55
CA ASN A 2 -0.77 12.75 -102.20
C ASN A 2 -1.64 12.14 -101.08
N MET A 3 -0.98 11.58 -100.10
CA MET A 3 -1.58 11.45 -98.71
C MET A 3 -0.53 11.81 -97.68
N THR A 4 -0.74 12.93 -97.08
CA THR A 4 0.03 13.48 -95.99
C THR A 4 -0.36 12.76 -94.64
N GLY A 5 0.62 12.15 -94.01
CA GLY A 5 0.45 11.50 -92.67
C GLY A 5 0.91 12.42 -91.56
N THR A 6 0.02 12.82 -90.70
CA THR A 6 0.27 13.64 -89.51
C THR A 6 0.75 12.75 -88.34
N ARG A 7 1.94 12.98 -87.81
CA ARG A 7 2.48 12.35 -86.61
C ARG A 7 1.89 13.01 -85.35
N ALA A 8 1.18 12.22 -84.51
CA ALA A 8 0.75 12.63 -83.19
C ALA A 8 1.88 12.39 -82.18
N VAL A 9 2.32 13.47 -81.54
CA VAL A 9 3.27 13.42 -80.41
C VAL A 9 2.50 13.12 -79.15
N ARG A 10 2.75 11.96 -78.49
CA ARG A 10 2.22 11.61 -77.20
C ARG A 10 3.11 12.19 -76.11
N HIS A 11 2.61 13.16 -75.35
CA HIS A 11 3.25 13.64 -74.11
C HIS A 11 2.84 12.68 -72.93
N SER A 12 3.84 11.95 -72.44
CA SER A 12 3.65 11.16 -71.19
C SER A 12 3.92 12.10 -70.01
N ALA A 13 2.87 12.47 -69.28
CA ALA A 13 2.97 13.16 -68.01
C ALA A 13 3.31 12.17 -66.88
N LEU A 14 4.51 12.22 -66.37
CA LEU A 14 4.93 11.50 -65.16
C LEU A 14 4.32 12.21 -63.93
N LEU A 15 3.30 11.61 -63.32
CA LEU A 15 2.75 12.04 -62.04
C LEU A 15 3.68 11.53 -60.94
N SER A 16 4.53 12.38 -60.37
CA SER A 16 5.31 12.05 -59.17
C SER A 16 4.41 12.11 -57.93
N LEU A 17 4.06 10.94 -57.40
CA LEU A 17 3.30 10.79 -56.16
C LEU A 17 4.25 11.01 -54.98
N TRP A 18 4.23 12.19 -54.37
CA TRP A 18 4.88 12.43 -53.07
C TRP A 18 4.06 11.80 -51.95
N VAL A 19 4.50 10.65 -51.48
CA VAL A 19 3.98 10.05 -50.23
C VAL A 19 4.66 10.81 -49.08
N THR A 20 3.95 11.75 -48.47
CA THR A 20 4.35 12.38 -47.22
C THR A 20 4.15 11.39 -46.11
N LEU A 21 5.22 10.76 -45.65
CA LEU A 21 5.23 9.93 -44.46
C LEU A 21 5.03 10.87 -43.26
N LEU A 22 3.79 10.94 -42.75
CA LEU A 22 3.49 11.51 -41.43
C LEU A 22 4.09 10.57 -40.39
N ILE A 23 5.35 10.78 -40.04
CA ILE A 23 5.95 10.23 -38.83
C ILE A 23 5.22 10.92 -37.67
N GLY A 24 4.17 10.25 -37.15
CA GLY A 24 3.53 10.64 -35.90
C GLY A 24 4.58 10.55 -34.80
N SER A 25 5.11 11.69 -34.38
CA SER A 25 5.90 11.79 -33.17
C SER A 25 5.03 11.31 -32.01
N ALA A 26 5.31 10.11 -31.52
CA ALA A 26 4.82 9.72 -30.19
C ALA A 26 5.23 10.86 -29.24
N PRO A 27 4.34 11.31 -28.32
CA PRO A 27 4.74 12.31 -27.34
C PRO A 27 5.96 11.76 -26.61
N ALA A 28 7.10 12.41 -26.78
CA ALA A 28 8.28 12.13 -25.98
C ALA A 28 7.84 12.27 -24.52
N LEU A 29 7.93 11.18 -23.75
CA LEU A 29 7.83 11.27 -22.29
C LEU A 29 8.81 12.37 -21.91
N ALA A 30 8.29 13.47 -21.35
CA ALA A 30 9.10 14.61 -20.99
C ALA A 30 10.28 14.07 -20.18
N ASP A 31 11.48 14.45 -20.62
CA ASP A 31 12.71 14.14 -19.92
C ASP A 31 12.48 14.44 -18.43
N VAL A 32 12.47 13.41 -17.57
CA VAL A 32 12.41 13.61 -16.13
C VAL A 32 13.76 14.20 -15.76
N ALA A 33 13.87 15.49 -16.00
CA ALA A 33 15.13 16.19 -15.87
C ALA A 33 15.51 16.24 -14.39
N VAL A 34 16.60 15.57 -14.04
CA VAL A 34 17.48 16.13 -13.01
C VAL A 34 17.75 17.54 -13.49
N GLN A 35 17.38 18.53 -12.68
CA GLN A 35 17.47 19.93 -13.07
C GLN A 35 18.89 20.22 -13.50
N PRO A 36 19.11 20.82 -14.71
CA PRO A 36 20.45 21.05 -15.28
C PRO A 36 21.35 21.86 -14.35
N ASP A 37 20.78 22.64 -13.44
CA ASP A 37 21.47 23.64 -12.62
C ASP A 37 21.70 23.19 -11.15
N GLY A 38 21.56 21.90 -10.84
CA GLY A 38 21.72 21.39 -9.47
C GLY A 38 20.60 21.82 -8.51
N ALA A 39 19.49 22.37 -9.02
CA ALA A 39 18.29 22.67 -8.26
C ALA A 39 17.67 21.37 -7.69
N PRO A 40 17.05 21.40 -6.51
CA PRO A 40 16.46 20.21 -5.91
C PRO A 40 15.26 19.70 -6.71
N THR A 41 15.13 18.38 -6.81
CA THR A 41 13.94 17.73 -7.36
C THR A 41 12.75 17.97 -6.45
N ARG A 42 11.65 18.56 -6.96
CA ARG A 42 10.43 18.75 -6.18
C ARG A 42 9.66 17.44 -6.11
N ILE A 43 9.49 16.89 -4.91
CA ILE A 43 8.77 15.65 -4.64
C ILE A 43 7.57 15.95 -3.76
N LEU A 44 6.36 15.74 -4.30
CA LEU A 44 5.14 15.82 -3.50
C LEU A 44 4.82 14.43 -2.93
N HIS A 45 4.84 14.29 -1.63
CA HIS A 45 4.35 13.10 -0.95
C HIS A 45 2.90 13.29 -0.56
N VAL A 46 2.01 12.46 -1.10
CA VAL A 46 0.59 12.43 -0.73
C VAL A 46 0.32 11.16 0.07
N MET A 47 0.05 11.33 1.35
CA MET A 47 -0.29 10.26 2.28
C MET A 47 -1.79 10.00 2.27
N SER A 48 -2.22 8.73 2.16
CA SER A 48 -3.63 8.38 2.39
C SER A 48 -4.06 8.70 3.82
N TYR A 49 -3.14 8.56 4.79
CA TYR A 49 -3.45 8.72 6.21
C TYR A 49 -2.84 10.01 6.77
N HIS A 50 -2.44 10.02 8.03
CA HIS A 50 -2.01 11.21 8.77
C HIS A 50 -0.78 10.95 9.64
N THR A 51 -0.19 12.00 10.14
CA THR A 51 0.83 11.95 11.18
C THR A 51 0.27 12.50 12.52
N PRO A 52 0.83 12.11 13.69
CA PRO A 52 1.87 11.09 13.86
C PRO A 52 1.29 9.67 13.75
N TRP A 53 1.84 8.84 12.90
CA TRP A 53 1.53 7.42 12.82
C TRP A 53 2.75 6.69 12.23
N ARG A 54 3.26 5.68 12.95
CA ARG A 54 4.46 4.92 12.55
C ARG A 54 4.43 4.46 11.09
N TRP A 55 3.26 3.96 10.63
CA TRP A 55 3.09 3.51 9.25
C TRP A 55 3.41 4.59 8.23
N THR A 56 2.82 5.77 8.38
CA THR A 56 3.01 6.91 7.46
C THR A 56 4.42 7.50 7.54
N GLU A 57 4.92 7.68 8.76
CA GLU A 57 6.25 8.24 9.00
C GLU A 57 7.34 7.31 8.49
N GLY A 58 7.20 5.99 8.76
CA GLY A 58 8.15 4.97 8.31
C GLY A 58 8.22 4.84 6.79
N GLN A 59 7.10 4.98 6.07
CA GLN A 59 7.11 5.00 4.61
C GLN A 59 7.90 6.22 4.08
N LEU A 60 7.69 7.41 4.62
CA LEU A 60 8.44 8.62 4.20
C LEU A 60 9.93 8.53 4.54
N GLU A 61 10.28 8.06 5.73
CA GLU A 61 11.67 7.84 6.13
C GLU A 61 12.36 6.82 5.23
N GLY A 62 11.69 5.70 4.97
CA GLY A 62 12.15 4.67 4.04
C GLY A 62 12.38 5.24 2.63
N PHE A 63 11.41 6.01 2.11
CA PHE A 63 11.51 6.63 0.79
C PHE A 63 12.73 7.55 0.69
N LYS A 64 12.93 8.44 1.66
CA LYS A 64 14.11 9.32 1.72
C LYS A 64 15.40 8.52 1.78
N ALA A 65 15.44 7.45 2.57
CA ALA A 65 16.61 6.57 2.65
C ALA A 65 16.89 5.85 1.31
N GLY A 66 15.84 5.41 0.60
CA GLY A 66 15.94 4.77 -0.71
C GLY A 66 16.35 5.74 -1.83
N LEU A 67 15.94 7.00 -1.72
CA LEU A 67 16.31 8.06 -2.65
C LEU A 67 17.82 8.40 -2.55
N GLY A 68 18.42 8.22 -1.37
CA GLY A 68 19.84 8.39 -1.13
C GLY A 68 20.28 9.84 -1.20
N ASP A 69 21.32 10.12 -2.00
CA ASP A 69 21.97 11.43 -2.15
C ASP A 69 21.29 12.38 -3.15
N VAL A 70 20.13 12.01 -3.70
CA VAL A 70 19.37 12.88 -4.60
C VAL A 70 18.92 14.13 -3.84
N LYS A 71 19.34 15.29 -4.33
CA LYS A 71 18.86 16.58 -3.79
C LYS A 71 17.38 16.74 -4.07
N ALA A 72 16.55 16.76 -3.04
CA ALA A 72 15.11 16.86 -3.17
C ALA A 72 14.52 17.88 -2.20
N GLU A 73 13.52 18.62 -2.69
CA GLU A 73 12.61 19.43 -1.89
C GLU A 73 11.31 18.67 -1.74
N PHE A 74 10.88 18.46 -0.49
CA PHE A 74 9.66 17.72 -0.17
C PHE A 74 8.53 18.65 0.24
N LYS A 75 7.35 18.43 -0.34
CA LYS A 75 6.08 18.81 0.28
C LYS A 75 5.29 17.56 0.64
N VAL A 76 4.55 17.63 1.74
CA VAL A 76 3.71 16.54 2.23
C VAL A 76 2.26 17.02 2.28
N PHE A 77 1.35 16.20 1.79
CA PHE A 77 -0.09 16.38 1.91
C PHE A 77 -0.72 15.13 2.53
N GLU A 78 -1.43 15.32 3.62
CA GLU A 78 -2.16 14.25 4.30
C GLU A 78 -3.61 14.24 3.83
N LEU A 79 -4.07 13.18 3.19
CA LEU A 79 -5.49 12.98 2.86
C LEU A 79 -6.30 12.67 4.12
N ASP A 80 -5.64 12.08 5.13
CA ASP A 80 -6.21 11.80 6.45
C ASP A 80 -7.54 11.02 6.40
N THR A 81 -7.59 10.02 5.52
CA THR A 81 -8.82 9.29 5.20
C THR A 81 -9.33 8.38 6.32
N LYS A 82 -8.51 8.15 7.37
CA LYS A 82 -8.97 7.42 8.57
C LYS A 82 -9.85 8.28 9.48
N ARG A 83 -9.57 9.59 9.56
CA ARG A 83 -10.39 10.54 10.33
C ARG A 83 -11.47 11.21 9.49
N HIS A 84 -11.25 11.30 8.15
CA HIS A 84 -12.18 11.81 7.15
C HIS A 84 -12.65 10.66 6.24
N SER A 85 -13.37 9.70 6.81
CA SER A 85 -13.67 8.42 6.15
C SER A 85 -14.88 8.45 5.21
N GLU A 86 -15.72 9.48 5.29
CA GLU A 86 -16.89 9.64 4.43
C GLU A 86 -16.48 9.98 2.98
N ALA A 87 -17.21 9.43 1.99
CA ALA A 87 -16.88 9.59 0.57
C ALA A 87 -16.75 11.07 0.15
N ALA A 88 -17.64 11.95 0.63
CA ALA A 88 -17.59 13.37 0.34
C ALA A 88 -16.32 14.04 0.92
N GLN A 89 -15.96 13.69 2.15
CA GLN A 89 -14.74 14.19 2.79
C GLN A 89 -13.49 13.74 2.06
N LYS A 90 -13.40 12.46 1.68
CA LYS A 90 -12.30 11.94 0.87
C LYS A 90 -12.18 12.65 -0.46
N ALA A 91 -13.31 12.89 -1.15
CA ALA A 91 -13.32 13.59 -2.44
C ALA A 91 -12.78 15.03 -2.31
N GLU A 92 -13.19 15.78 -1.28
CA GLU A 92 -12.66 17.14 -1.02
C GLU A 92 -11.16 17.13 -0.70
N ARG A 93 -10.69 16.18 0.10
CA ARG A 93 -9.25 16.03 0.39
C ARG A 93 -8.46 15.71 -0.88
N GLY A 94 -8.97 14.80 -1.72
CA GLY A 94 -8.38 14.49 -3.02
C GLY A 94 -8.31 15.69 -3.96
N LYS A 95 -9.38 16.51 -4.02
CA LYS A 95 -9.40 17.76 -4.80
C LYS A 95 -8.35 18.74 -4.30
N ALA A 96 -8.22 18.92 -2.99
CA ALA A 96 -7.18 19.78 -2.41
C ALA A 96 -5.76 19.30 -2.70
N ALA A 97 -5.51 17.97 -2.64
CA ALA A 97 -4.22 17.40 -3.02
C ALA A 97 -3.87 17.67 -4.49
N ARG A 98 -4.82 17.47 -5.40
CA ARG A 98 -4.63 17.76 -6.84
C ARG A 98 -4.39 19.25 -7.10
N ALA A 99 -5.11 20.15 -6.41
CA ALA A 99 -4.84 21.58 -6.51
C ALA A 99 -3.40 21.93 -6.09
N LEU A 100 -2.84 21.24 -5.09
CA LEU A 100 -1.44 21.41 -4.70
C LEU A 100 -0.49 20.90 -5.79
N VAL A 101 -0.81 19.78 -6.48
CA VAL A 101 -0.03 19.32 -7.65
C VAL A 101 0.05 20.41 -8.71
N GLU A 102 -1.08 20.99 -9.10
CA GLU A 102 -1.15 22.04 -10.12
C GLU A 102 -0.38 23.31 -9.69
N GLN A 103 -0.55 23.72 -8.43
CA GLN A 103 0.08 24.93 -7.91
C GLN A 103 1.59 24.79 -7.76
N TRP A 104 2.08 23.64 -7.28
CA TRP A 104 3.48 23.45 -6.94
C TRP A 104 4.29 22.81 -8.06
N ALA A 105 3.63 22.20 -9.02
CA ALA A 105 4.22 21.52 -10.18
C ALA A 105 5.38 20.58 -9.80
N PRO A 106 5.13 19.50 -9.04
CA PRO A 106 6.17 18.57 -8.62
C PRO A 106 6.76 17.85 -9.84
N HIS A 107 8.03 17.47 -9.77
CA HIS A 107 8.67 16.62 -10.77
C HIS A 107 8.31 15.15 -10.57
N LEU A 108 8.08 14.75 -9.30
CA LEU A 108 7.68 13.42 -8.91
C LEU A 108 6.60 13.50 -7.82
N ILE A 109 5.56 12.67 -7.96
CA ILE A 109 4.57 12.43 -6.91
C ILE A 109 4.87 11.06 -6.28
N TYR A 110 5.09 11.04 -4.97
CA TYR A 110 5.13 9.83 -4.16
C TYR A 110 3.82 9.69 -3.42
N THR A 111 3.10 8.59 -3.64
CA THR A 111 1.81 8.33 -3.01
C THR A 111 1.86 7.08 -2.14
N THR A 112 1.17 7.09 -0.99
CA THR A 112 1.13 5.93 -0.11
C THR A 112 -0.29 5.47 0.14
N ASP A 113 -0.46 4.13 0.15
CA ASP A 113 -1.72 3.42 0.39
C ASP A 113 -2.81 3.66 -0.69
N ASP A 114 -3.92 2.93 -0.61
CA ASP A 114 -4.94 2.84 -1.67
C ASP A 114 -5.71 4.12 -1.93
N ASP A 115 -6.07 4.87 -0.87
CA ASP A 115 -6.86 6.11 -1.04
C ASP A 115 -6.11 7.17 -1.85
N ALA A 116 -4.78 7.28 -1.70
CA ALA A 116 -3.97 8.21 -2.49
C ALA A 116 -3.90 7.81 -3.97
N GLN A 117 -3.94 6.51 -4.28
CA GLN A 117 -4.00 6.04 -5.66
C GLN A 117 -5.33 6.46 -6.30
N GLU A 118 -6.44 6.23 -5.62
CA GLU A 118 -7.79 6.55 -6.11
C GLU A 118 -8.00 8.05 -6.27
N LEU A 119 -7.55 8.84 -5.28
CA LEU A 119 -7.87 10.26 -5.21
C LEU A 119 -6.86 11.16 -5.93
N VAL A 120 -5.64 10.68 -6.18
CA VAL A 120 -4.56 11.50 -6.78
C VAL A 120 -3.88 10.79 -7.95
N THR A 121 -3.19 9.65 -7.74
CA THR A 121 -2.31 9.03 -8.74
C THR A 121 -3.03 8.78 -10.07
N ARG A 122 -4.22 8.19 -10.04
CA ARG A 122 -4.99 7.84 -11.25
C ARG A 122 -5.36 9.05 -12.12
N HIS A 123 -5.38 10.26 -11.56
CA HIS A 123 -5.70 11.49 -12.30
C HIS A 123 -4.52 12.03 -13.12
N TYR A 124 -3.32 11.53 -12.89
CA TYR A 124 -2.10 11.95 -13.56
C TYR A 124 -1.44 10.84 -14.38
N LEU A 125 -2.19 9.78 -14.72
CA LEU A 125 -1.70 8.71 -15.58
C LEU A 125 -1.36 9.25 -16.96
N ASN A 126 -0.22 8.79 -17.51
CA ASN A 126 0.28 9.18 -18.83
C ASN A 126 0.51 10.69 -18.99
N THR A 127 0.71 11.42 -17.90
CA THR A 127 1.18 12.80 -17.88
C THR A 127 2.71 12.85 -17.78
N PRO A 128 3.34 14.01 -17.96
CA PRO A 128 4.79 14.17 -17.75
C PRO A 128 5.25 13.96 -16.30
N ILE A 129 4.35 14.00 -15.31
CA ILE A 129 4.70 13.86 -13.90
C ILE A 129 4.97 12.38 -13.61
N VAL A 130 6.16 12.08 -13.13
CA VAL A 130 6.51 10.72 -12.66
C VAL A 130 5.82 10.41 -11.36
N GLN A 131 5.32 9.18 -11.23
CA GLN A 131 4.63 8.73 -10.04
C GLN A 131 5.24 7.44 -9.50
N VAL A 132 5.50 7.42 -8.21
CA VAL A 132 5.97 6.23 -7.47
C VAL A 132 5.07 6.03 -6.27
N PHE A 133 4.67 4.79 -6.00
CA PHE A 133 3.79 4.49 -4.87
C PHE A 133 4.34 3.39 -3.96
N SER A 134 3.79 3.28 -2.74
CA SER A 134 3.98 2.16 -1.83
C SER A 134 2.74 1.88 -0.99
N GLY A 135 2.68 0.69 -0.36
CA GLY A 135 1.62 0.31 0.56
C GLY A 135 0.27 0.02 -0.09
N VAL A 136 0.25 -0.32 -1.37
CA VAL A 136 -0.99 -0.54 -2.12
C VAL A 136 -1.45 -1.99 -2.01
N ASN A 137 -2.69 -2.19 -1.59
CA ASN A 137 -3.30 -3.51 -1.39
C ASN A 137 -4.08 -4.01 -2.60
N LYS A 138 -4.75 -3.12 -3.34
CA LYS A 138 -5.48 -3.47 -4.56
C LYS A 138 -4.53 -3.80 -5.71
N ALA A 139 -5.03 -4.56 -6.68
CA ALA A 139 -4.24 -4.83 -7.87
C ALA A 139 -3.96 -3.53 -8.65
N PRO A 140 -2.73 -3.30 -9.12
CA PRO A 140 -2.37 -2.10 -9.89
C PRO A 140 -3.26 -1.86 -11.12
N ALA A 141 -3.77 -2.93 -11.74
CA ALA A 141 -4.70 -2.84 -12.87
C ALA A 141 -6.04 -2.18 -12.51
N GLU A 142 -6.49 -2.24 -11.27
CA GLU A 142 -7.73 -1.57 -10.82
C GLU A 142 -7.61 -0.03 -10.86
N TYR A 143 -6.38 0.47 -10.79
CA TYR A 143 -6.08 1.90 -10.94
C TYR A 143 -5.66 2.28 -12.38
N GLY A 144 -5.50 1.28 -13.28
CA GLY A 144 -5.02 1.48 -14.64
C GLY A 144 -3.50 1.59 -14.76
N PHE A 145 -2.76 1.18 -13.73
CA PHE A 145 -1.29 1.30 -13.70
C PHE A 145 -0.58 0.35 -14.67
N ASP A 146 -1.20 -0.78 -14.99
CA ASP A 146 -0.71 -1.73 -16.00
C ASP A 146 -0.61 -1.16 -17.42
N LYS A 147 -1.33 -0.07 -17.69
CA LYS A 147 -1.36 0.65 -18.98
C LYS A 147 -0.69 2.03 -18.92
N ALA A 148 -0.20 2.41 -17.76
CA ALA A 148 0.39 3.73 -17.57
C ALA A 148 1.90 3.71 -17.83
N SER A 149 2.40 4.76 -18.49
CA SER A 149 3.81 4.90 -18.84
C SER A 149 4.66 5.58 -17.76
N ASN A 150 4.01 6.28 -16.83
CA ASN A 150 4.65 7.18 -15.86
C ASN A 150 4.48 6.76 -14.40
N VAL A 151 4.04 5.52 -14.15
CA VAL A 151 3.77 4.98 -12.80
C VAL A 151 4.58 3.70 -12.56
N THR A 152 5.17 3.58 -11.39
CA THR A 152 5.69 2.34 -10.80
C THR A 152 5.56 2.38 -9.29
N GLY A 153 5.84 1.27 -8.60
CA GLY A 153 5.76 1.27 -7.15
C GLY A 153 5.83 -0.10 -6.51
N VAL A 154 5.43 -0.14 -5.25
CA VAL A 154 5.52 -1.30 -4.37
C VAL A 154 4.14 -1.62 -3.81
N VAL A 155 3.65 -2.83 -4.08
CA VAL A 155 2.41 -3.33 -3.50
C VAL A 155 2.65 -3.93 -2.12
N GLU A 156 1.63 -3.86 -1.27
CA GLU A 156 1.64 -4.47 0.06
C GLU A 156 1.11 -5.89 -0.02
N HIS A 157 1.92 -6.87 0.40
CA HIS A 157 1.47 -8.25 0.57
C HIS A 157 1.67 -8.68 2.02
N GLU A 158 0.62 -9.21 2.59
CA GLU A 158 0.57 -9.66 3.97
C GLU A 158 1.26 -11.02 4.12
N HIS A 159 1.99 -11.20 5.23
CA HIS A 159 2.62 -12.48 5.59
C HIS A 159 1.65 -13.34 6.44
N PHE A 160 0.47 -13.65 5.89
CA PHE A 160 -0.58 -14.35 6.62
C PHE A 160 -0.18 -15.77 7.03
N ALA A 161 0.30 -16.57 6.07
CA ALA A 161 0.71 -17.95 6.36
C ALA A 161 1.83 -18.01 7.38
N GLU A 162 2.82 -17.13 7.27
CA GLU A 162 3.96 -17.02 8.18
C GLU A 162 3.51 -16.56 9.58
N SER A 163 2.57 -15.62 9.66
CA SER A 163 1.99 -15.18 10.94
C SER A 163 1.21 -16.31 11.63
N VAL A 164 0.44 -17.09 10.86
CA VAL A 164 -0.26 -18.27 11.38
C VAL A 164 0.74 -19.35 11.85
N GLN A 165 1.80 -19.59 11.09
CA GLN A 165 2.87 -20.53 11.47
C GLN A 165 3.57 -20.09 12.76
N LEU A 166 3.88 -18.79 12.88
CA LEU A 166 4.49 -18.23 14.10
C LEU A 166 3.56 -18.42 15.31
N LEU A 167 2.28 -18.09 15.14
CA LEU A 167 1.29 -18.28 16.20
C LEU A 167 1.14 -19.76 16.57
N LYS A 168 1.13 -20.67 15.60
CA LYS A 168 1.06 -22.12 15.83
C LYS A 168 2.26 -22.66 16.61
N ARG A 169 3.46 -22.10 16.39
CA ARG A 169 4.67 -22.46 17.18
C ARG A 169 4.53 -22.01 18.64
N ILE A 170 3.85 -20.92 18.91
CA ILE A 170 3.62 -20.40 20.27
C ILE A 170 2.47 -21.13 20.94
N VAL A 171 1.41 -21.47 20.16
CA VAL A 171 0.20 -22.14 20.62
C VAL A 171 0.00 -23.44 19.82
N PRO A 172 0.74 -24.52 20.13
CA PRO A 172 0.71 -25.75 19.32
C PRO A 172 -0.68 -26.41 19.24
N GLY A 173 -1.54 -26.19 20.24
CA GLY A 173 -2.93 -26.69 20.26
C GLY A 173 -3.91 -25.97 19.34
N MET A 174 -3.55 -24.80 18.79
CA MET A 174 -4.42 -24.01 17.90
C MET A 174 -4.79 -24.78 16.62
N LYS A 175 -6.08 -24.89 16.33
CA LYS A 175 -6.60 -25.54 15.11
C LYS A 175 -7.67 -24.69 14.41
N ARG A 176 -8.39 -23.85 15.15
CA ARG A 176 -9.52 -23.07 14.66
C ARG A 176 -9.16 -21.58 14.71
N LEU A 177 -9.12 -20.92 13.56
CA LEU A 177 -8.80 -19.51 13.43
C LEU A 177 -10.02 -18.75 12.91
N VAL A 178 -10.44 -17.68 13.59
CA VAL A 178 -11.41 -16.72 13.08
C VAL A 178 -10.68 -15.49 12.56
N VAL A 179 -11.11 -14.97 11.41
CA VAL A 179 -10.56 -13.74 10.80
C VAL A 179 -11.55 -12.60 11.01
N VAL A 180 -11.09 -11.47 11.52
CA VAL A 180 -11.90 -10.29 11.82
C VAL A 180 -11.45 -9.11 10.97
N LEU A 181 -12.43 -8.48 10.30
CA LEU A 181 -12.25 -7.36 9.41
C LEU A 181 -13.33 -6.29 9.71
N ASP A 182 -12.99 -5.03 9.49
CA ASP A 182 -13.98 -3.99 9.29
C ASP A 182 -14.52 -4.03 7.84
N ASP A 183 -15.48 -3.19 7.50
CA ASP A 183 -16.15 -3.18 6.19
C ASP A 183 -15.43 -2.32 5.12
N ALA A 184 -14.16 -1.97 5.32
CA ALA A 184 -13.41 -1.23 4.31
C ALA A 184 -13.19 -2.06 3.03
N THR A 185 -13.43 -1.43 1.88
CA THR A 185 -13.36 -2.09 0.57
C THR A 185 -11.97 -2.61 0.20
N MET A 186 -10.92 -2.05 0.81
CA MET A 186 -9.54 -2.49 0.62
C MET A 186 -9.28 -3.94 1.06
N TRP A 187 -10.13 -4.51 1.94
CA TRP A 187 -9.92 -5.86 2.45
C TRP A 187 -10.28 -6.96 1.45
N ALA A 188 -11.05 -6.68 0.40
CA ALA A 188 -11.46 -7.70 -0.55
C ALA A 188 -10.26 -8.43 -1.20
N PRO A 189 -9.24 -7.76 -1.79
CA PRO A 189 -8.07 -8.43 -2.33
C PRO A 189 -7.20 -9.09 -1.25
N VAL A 190 -7.13 -8.52 -0.04
CA VAL A 190 -6.42 -9.13 1.11
C VAL A 190 -7.04 -10.46 1.48
N VAL A 191 -8.36 -10.52 1.61
CA VAL A 191 -9.11 -11.74 1.92
C VAL A 191 -8.88 -12.82 0.87
N GLU A 192 -8.86 -12.48 -0.42
CA GLU A 192 -8.60 -13.46 -1.48
C GLU A 192 -7.17 -14.02 -1.41
N ARG A 193 -6.17 -13.17 -1.13
CA ARG A 193 -4.79 -13.65 -0.88
C ARG A 193 -4.70 -14.54 0.35
N MET A 194 -5.41 -14.19 1.44
CA MET A 194 -5.44 -15.01 2.67
C MET A 194 -6.13 -16.36 2.45
N LYS A 195 -7.22 -16.41 1.66
CA LYS A 195 -7.89 -17.67 1.29
C LYS A 195 -7.00 -18.58 0.44
N ALA A 196 -6.16 -18.01 -0.41
CA ALA A 196 -5.19 -18.75 -1.23
C ALA A 196 -3.93 -19.19 -0.46
N ALA A 197 -3.71 -18.67 0.75
CA ALA A 197 -2.52 -18.96 1.55
C ALA A 197 -2.48 -20.42 2.02
N LYS A 198 -1.29 -21.04 1.98
CA LYS A 198 -1.06 -22.39 2.50
C LYS A 198 -0.85 -22.37 4.02
N LEU A 199 -1.89 -22.69 4.75
CA LEU A 199 -1.82 -22.79 6.22
C LEU A 199 -1.24 -24.13 6.68
N PRO A 200 -0.81 -24.24 7.97
CA PRO A 200 -0.50 -25.53 8.58
C PRO A 200 -1.67 -26.51 8.40
N PRO A 201 -1.41 -27.81 8.09
CA PRO A 201 -2.47 -28.75 7.64
C PRO A 201 -3.61 -28.97 8.64
N ASP A 202 -3.33 -28.76 9.92
CA ASP A 202 -4.30 -28.93 11.02
C ASP A 202 -4.98 -27.60 11.43
N VAL A 203 -4.69 -26.48 10.75
CA VAL A 203 -5.31 -25.18 11.02
C VAL A 203 -6.40 -24.89 9.98
N LYS A 204 -7.60 -24.57 10.45
CA LYS A 204 -8.74 -24.20 9.62
C LYS A 204 -9.26 -22.82 9.99
N ILE A 205 -9.61 -22.01 8.99
CA ILE A 205 -10.38 -20.79 9.21
C ILE A 205 -11.84 -21.20 9.40
N VAL A 206 -12.38 -20.89 10.59
CA VAL A 206 -13.75 -21.25 10.96
C VAL A 206 -14.76 -20.11 10.81
N GLY A 207 -14.29 -18.91 10.54
CA GLY A 207 -15.15 -17.75 10.29
C GLY A 207 -14.39 -16.58 9.66
N TRP A 208 -15.09 -15.86 8.80
CA TRP A 208 -14.68 -14.58 8.23
C TRP A 208 -15.72 -13.54 8.68
N GLU A 209 -15.34 -12.72 9.65
CA GLU A 209 -16.24 -11.80 10.34
C GLU A 209 -16.01 -10.38 9.85
N THR A 210 -16.96 -9.85 9.08
CA THR A 210 -16.98 -8.43 8.72
C THR A 210 -17.86 -7.67 9.69
N ILE A 211 -17.26 -6.78 10.46
CA ILE A 211 -17.90 -6.07 11.58
C ILE A 211 -17.89 -4.57 11.29
N ARG A 212 -18.98 -3.85 11.61
CA ARG A 212 -19.13 -2.42 11.33
C ARG A 212 -19.06 -1.55 12.57
N THR A 213 -19.60 -2.04 13.70
CA THR A 213 -19.68 -1.24 14.90
C THR A 213 -18.79 -1.79 16.02
N TYR A 214 -18.30 -0.89 16.86
CA TYR A 214 -17.46 -1.26 17.99
C TYR A 214 -18.21 -2.08 19.03
N ASP A 215 -19.50 -1.85 19.22
CA ASP A 215 -20.30 -2.65 20.15
C ASP A 215 -20.54 -4.07 19.63
N GLU A 216 -20.75 -4.25 18.33
CA GLU A 216 -20.79 -5.58 17.73
C GLU A 216 -19.44 -6.28 17.88
N TYR A 217 -18.33 -5.60 17.59
CA TYR A 217 -16.98 -6.11 17.78
C TYR A 217 -16.76 -6.64 19.19
N LYS A 218 -17.11 -5.86 20.22
CA LYS A 218 -16.98 -6.25 21.62
C LYS A 218 -17.79 -7.52 21.96
N ARG A 219 -18.99 -7.64 21.41
CA ARG A 219 -19.82 -8.86 21.60
C ARG A 219 -19.20 -10.07 20.91
N ARG A 220 -18.74 -9.91 19.66
CA ARG A 220 -18.15 -11.00 18.86
C ARG A 220 -16.85 -11.50 19.49
N ILE A 221 -15.95 -10.64 19.92
CA ILE A 221 -14.69 -11.01 20.59
C ILE A 221 -14.95 -11.88 21.82
N LYS A 222 -15.98 -11.56 22.61
CA LYS A 222 -16.35 -12.36 23.80
C LYS A 222 -16.96 -13.72 23.45
N ALA A 223 -17.59 -13.86 22.30
CA ALA A 223 -18.22 -15.10 21.85
C ALA A 223 -17.24 -16.05 21.12
N PHE A 224 -16.15 -15.56 20.53
CA PHE A 224 -15.22 -16.37 19.75
C PHE A 224 -14.59 -17.56 20.47
N PRO A 225 -14.34 -17.57 21.81
CA PRO A 225 -13.80 -18.74 22.49
C PRO A 225 -14.63 -20.01 22.34
N GLU A 226 -15.93 -19.90 22.05
CA GLU A 226 -16.82 -21.05 21.82
C GLU A 226 -16.52 -21.74 20.47
N MET A 227 -16.05 -20.97 19.46
CA MET A 227 -15.88 -21.46 18.11
C MET A 227 -14.44 -21.49 17.59
N ALA A 228 -13.53 -20.72 18.18
CA ALA A 228 -12.17 -20.54 17.69
C ALA A 228 -11.13 -20.70 18.81
N ASP A 229 -9.89 -21.02 18.43
CA ASP A 229 -8.75 -21.13 19.31
C ASP A 229 -7.83 -19.91 19.22
N ALA A 230 -7.99 -19.10 18.14
CA ALA A 230 -7.22 -17.89 17.91
C ALA A 230 -7.97 -16.92 16.98
N ILE A 231 -7.52 -15.65 16.96
CA ILE A 231 -8.11 -14.59 16.17
C ILE A 231 -7.04 -13.96 15.25
N ALA A 232 -7.32 -13.82 13.96
CA ALA A 232 -6.60 -12.95 13.06
C ALA A 232 -7.29 -11.59 13.03
N LEU A 233 -6.71 -10.60 13.70
CA LEU A 233 -7.23 -9.23 13.78
C LEU A 233 -6.66 -8.42 12.61
N ILE A 234 -7.34 -8.38 11.48
CA ILE A 234 -6.83 -7.76 10.26
C ILE A 234 -7.33 -6.32 10.14
N GLY A 235 -8.62 -6.13 9.90
CA GLY A 235 -9.23 -4.81 9.78
C GLY A 235 -9.92 -4.38 11.06
N ILE A 236 -9.39 -3.36 11.75
CA ILE A 236 -10.02 -2.78 12.95
C ILE A 236 -9.93 -1.25 12.96
N PHE A 237 -9.88 -0.65 11.77
CA PHE A 237 -9.64 0.80 11.61
C PHE A 237 -10.92 1.61 11.42
N ASN A 238 -12.05 0.97 11.06
CA ASN A 238 -13.27 1.66 10.65
C ASN A 238 -14.49 1.35 11.53
N PHE A 239 -14.31 0.76 12.70
CA PHE A 239 -15.44 0.53 13.60
C PHE A 239 -16.07 1.84 14.05
N LYS A 240 -17.40 1.91 13.94
CA LYS A 240 -18.16 3.09 14.36
C LYS A 240 -18.64 2.92 15.80
N ASP A 241 -18.57 4.01 16.57
CA ASP A 241 -19.24 4.13 17.86
C ASP A 241 -20.74 4.40 17.72
N GLY A 242 -21.45 4.55 18.82
CA GLY A 242 -22.88 4.85 18.84
C GLY A 242 -23.27 6.20 18.23
N ALA A 243 -22.31 7.09 18.02
CA ALA A 243 -22.47 8.38 17.34
C ALA A 243 -22.06 8.33 15.85
N GLY A 244 -21.67 7.16 15.33
CA GLY A 244 -21.22 6.98 13.95
C GLY A 244 -19.80 7.45 13.69
N LYS A 245 -19.02 7.78 14.72
CA LYS A 245 -17.62 8.20 14.62
C LYS A 245 -16.69 6.97 14.63
N ASN A 246 -15.58 7.06 13.88
CA ASN A 246 -14.54 6.02 13.92
C ASN A 246 -13.90 5.94 15.30
N VAL A 247 -13.82 4.71 15.82
CA VAL A 247 -13.06 4.42 17.03
C VAL A 247 -11.58 4.23 16.65
N PRO A 248 -10.64 4.90 17.31
CA PRO A 248 -9.22 4.70 17.04
C PRO A 248 -8.82 3.24 17.22
N TYR A 249 -8.07 2.67 16.27
CA TYR A 249 -7.67 1.26 16.34
C TYR A 249 -6.84 0.94 17.60
N GLN A 250 -6.12 1.93 18.15
CA GLN A 250 -5.37 1.78 19.40
C GLN A 250 -6.31 1.46 20.58
N GLU A 251 -7.47 2.11 20.63
CA GLU A 251 -8.51 1.83 21.63
C GLU A 251 -9.10 0.44 21.43
N VAL A 252 -9.43 0.09 20.19
CA VAL A 252 -9.94 -1.25 19.84
C VAL A 252 -8.93 -2.32 20.22
N GLN A 253 -7.65 -2.12 19.92
CA GLN A 253 -6.59 -3.08 20.19
C GLN A 253 -6.32 -3.22 21.69
N ARG A 254 -6.28 -2.11 22.43
CA ARG A 254 -6.13 -2.11 23.87
C ARG A 254 -7.30 -2.86 24.54
N TRP A 255 -8.53 -2.53 24.17
CA TRP A 255 -9.70 -3.20 24.68
C TRP A 255 -9.64 -4.72 24.42
N THR A 256 -9.20 -5.13 23.22
CA THR A 256 -9.02 -6.53 22.86
C THR A 256 -7.97 -7.20 23.74
N ALA A 257 -6.84 -6.56 23.94
CA ALA A 257 -5.79 -7.08 24.82
C ALA A 257 -6.23 -7.23 26.29
N GLU A 258 -7.17 -6.41 26.73
CA GLU A 258 -7.71 -6.43 28.09
C GLU A 258 -8.88 -7.44 28.27
N ASN A 259 -9.63 -7.75 27.19
CA ASN A 259 -10.89 -8.48 27.28
C ASN A 259 -10.95 -9.80 26.50
N SER A 260 -10.04 -10.07 25.57
CA SER A 260 -9.98 -11.34 24.83
C SER A 260 -9.09 -12.36 25.53
N SER A 261 -9.61 -13.57 25.70
CA SER A 261 -8.83 -14.73 26.19
C SER A 261 -8.12 -15.50 25.07
N LEU A 262 -8.40 -15.19 23.81
CA LEU A 262 -7.78 -15.88 22.68
C LEU A 262 -6.46 -15.23 22.28
N PRO A 263 -5.44 -16.03 21.88
CA PRO A 263 -4.26 -15.55 21.21
C PRO A 263 -4.63 -14.96 19.85
N ASP A 264 -3.87 -13.94 19.45
CA ASP A 264 -4.19 -13.15 18.27
C ASP A 264 -2.97 -12.86 17.40
N LEU A 265 -3.21 -12.64 16.09
CA LEU A 265 -2.22 -12.24 15.12
C LEU A 265 -2.67 -11.01 14.34
N GLY A 266 -1.71 -10.27 13.82
CA GLY A 266 -1.88 -9.16 12.91
C GLY A 266 -0.76 -9.13 11.85
N PHE A 267 -0.62 -8.00 11.14
CA PHE A 267 0.38 -7.86 10.09
C PHE A 267 1.37 -6.70 10.30
N TRP A 268 1.12 -5.83 11.26
CA TRP A 268 1.90 -4.60 11.46
C TRP A 268 2.51 -4.55 12.84
N VAL A 269 3.72 -4.01 12.93
CA VAL A 269 4.47 -3.95 14.20
C VAL A 269 3.77 -3.08 15.24
N ASP A 270 3.14 -1.98 14.86
CA ASP A 270 2.38 -1.11 15.75
C ASP A 270 1.21 -1.83 16.43
N ARG A 271 0.60 -2.81 15.74
CA ARG A 271 -0.47 -3.64 16.31
C ARG A 271 0.04 -4.51 17.46
N VAL A 272 1.27 -5.04 17.32
CA VAL A 272 1.93 -5.82 18.38
C VAL A 272 2.29 -4.91 19.57
N HIS A 273 2.73 -3.70 19.33
CA HIS A 273 2.94 -2.69 20.37
C HIS A 273 1.64 -2.31 21.12
N HIS A 274 0.50 -2.36 20.43
CA HIS A 274 -0.81 -2.03 21.00
C HIS A 274 -1.60 -3.25 21.49
N GLY A 275 -1.03 -4.46 21.50
CA GLY A 275 -1.64 -5.59 22.20
C GLY A 275 -1.89 -6.86 21.39
N THR A 276 -1.56 -6.93 20.10
CA THR A 276 -1.56 -8.19 19.34
C THR A 276 -0.40 -9.07 19.83
N LEU A 277 -0.63 -10.39 19.89
CA LEU A 277 0.38 -11.33 20.38
C LEU A 277 1.54 -11.49 19.40
N VAL A 278 1.23 -11.69 18.10
CA VAL A 278 2.26 -11.93 17.07
C VAL A 278 1.92 -11.26 15.74
N ALA A 279 2.97 -10.99 14.98
CA ALA A 279 2.88 -10.71 13.56
C ALA A 279 4.17 -11.14 12.85
N VAL A 280 4.07 -11.59 11.60
CA VAL A 280 5.15 -11.45 10.63
C VAL A 280 4.80 -10.21 9.83
N THR A 281 5.57 -9.13 10.06
CA THR A 281 5.11 -7.78 9.74
C THR A 281 5.36 -7.40 8.29
N VAL A 282 4.43 -6.65 7.72
CA VAL A 282 4.71 -5.79 6.58
C VAL A 282 5.41 -4.54 7.14
N SER A 283 6.61 -4.27 6.64
CA SER A 283 7.40 -3.13 7.12
C SER A 283 7.10 -1.88 6.30
N GLU A 284 6.60 -0.86 6.96
CA GLU A 284 6.37 0.47 6.42
C GLU A 284 7.67 1.06 5.84
N ARG A 285 8.78 0.86 6.57
CA ARG A 285 10.08 1.37 6.16
C ARG A 285 10.62 0.67 4.92
N GLU A 286 10.46 -0.66 4.80
CA GLU A 286 10.88 -1.41 3.62
C GLU A 286 10.02 -1.05 2.40
N GLN A 287 8.71 -0.81 2.59
CA GLN A 287 7.82 -0.30 1.54
C GLN A 287 8.36 1.03 0.99
N GLY A 288 8.62 1.99 1.86
CA GLY A 288 9.18 3.28 1.48
C GLY A 288 10.57 3.17 0.86
N LEU A 289 11.47 2.36 1.43
CA LEU A 289 12.83 2.15 0.94
C LEU A 289 12.85 1.60 -0.50
N ALA A 290 11.99 0.63 -0.78
CA ALA A 290 11.87 0.07 -2.11
C ALA A 290 11.33 1.11 -3.11
N ALA A 291 10.30 1.88 -2.74
CA ALA A 291 9.77 2.97 -3.54
C ALA A 291 10.81 4.08 -3.80
N GLY A 292 11.59 4.46 -2.79
CA GLY A 292 12.67 5.43 -2.91
C GLY A 292 13.78 4.98 -3.86
N ARG A 293 14.12 3.68 -3.86
CA ARG A 293 15.05 3.09 -4.83
C ARG A 293 14.52 3.13 -6.26
N LEU A 294 13.22 2.91 -6.47
CA LEU A 294 12.59 3.08 -7.78
C LEU A 294 12.66 4.54 -8.22
N ALA A 295 12.33 5.49 -7.33
CA ALA A 295 12.46 6.91 -7.62
C ALA A 295 13.90 7.31 -7.98
N ARG A 296 14.91 6.79 -7.26
CA ARG A 296 16.33 7.00 -7.58
C ARG A 296 16.68 6.48 -8.98
N GLN A 297 16.25 5.25 -9.32
CA GLN A 297 16.51 4.70 -10.66
C GLN A 297 15.91 5.56 -11.77
N ILE A 298 14.76 6.18 -11.54
CA ILE A 298 14.14 7.09 -12.50
C ILE A 298 14.94 8.41 -12.57
N LEU A 299 15.24 9.01 -11.43
CA LEU A 299 15.83 10.34 -11.36
C LEU A 299 17.32 10.36 -11.74
N VAL A 300 18.06 9.31 -11.37
CA VAL A 300 19.52 9.23 -11.57
C VAL A 300 19.88 8.38 -12.78
N ASP A 301 19.33 7.14 -12.83
CA ASP A 301 19.66 6.18 -13.87
C ASP A 301 18.82 6.36 -15.14
N ARG A 302 17.89 7.35 -15.16
CA ARG A 302 17.01 7.69 -16.28
C ARG A 302 16.15 6.54 -16.79
N LYS A 303 15.82 5.59 -15.91
CA LYS A 303 14.92 4.49 -16.25
C LYS A 303 13.48 5.00 -16.38
N LEU A 304 12.75 4.48 -17.34
CA LEU A 304 11.34 4.82 -17.49
C LEU A 304 10.52 4.06 -16.42
N PRO A 305 9.52 4.69 -15.79
CA PRO A 305 8.68 4.03 -14.79
C PRO A 305 8.06 2.71 -15.30
N ARG A 306 7.59 2.67 -16.54
CA ARG A 306 7.00 1.47 -17.17
C ARG A 306 7.97 0.28 -17.29
N ASP A 307 9.28 0.53 -17.29
CA ASP A 307 10.29 -0.52 -17.38
C ASP A 307 10.72 -1.04 -15.99
N LEU A 308 10.19 -0.45 -14.93
CA LEU A 308 10.42 -0.84 -13.55
C LEU A 308 9.21 -1.66 -13.05
N PRO A 309 9.38 -2.94 -12.70
CA PRO A 309 8.27 -3.78 -12.33
C PRO A 309 7.63 -3.34 -11.01
N ILE A 310 6.29 -3.32 -10.99
CA ILE A 310 5.52 -3.20 -9.75
C ILE A 310 5.55 -4.56 -9.05
N GLN A 311 6.09 -4.61 -7.85
CA GLN A 311 6.23 -5.86 -7.09
C GLN A 311 6.18 -5.61 -5.56
N PRO A 312 5.83 -6.63 -4.77
CA PRO A 312 5.81 -6.49 -3.32
C PRO A 312 7.22 -6.48 -2.73
N THR A 313 7.33 -5.99 -1.49
CA THR A 313 8.49 -6.27 -0.64
C THR A 313 8.48 -7.74 -0.21
N THR A 314 9.66 -8.38 -0.15
CA THR A 314 9.78 -9.83 -0.01
C THR A 314 10.03 -10.32 1.41
N LYS A 315 10.28 -9.45 2.38
CA LYS A 315 10.66 -9.85 3.74
C LYS A 315 9.70 -9.30 4.78
N GLY A 316 9.11 -10.22 5.56
CA GLY A 316 8.44 -9.92 6.80
C GLY A 316 9.37 -10.12 8.01
N ALA A 317 9.28 -9.25 9.00
CA ALA A 317 9.97 -9.40 10.27
C ALA A 317 9.03 -10.03 11.32
N PRO A 318 9.39 -11.18 11.93
CA PRO A 318 8.58 -11.75 12.98
C PRO A 318 8.68 -10.93 14.27
N VAL A 319 7.54 -10.65 14.90
CA VAL A 319 7.42 -9.87 16.14
C VAL A 319 6.52 -10.61 17.12
N ILE A 320 6.92 -10.65 18.39
CA ILE A 320 6.17 -11.28 19.48
C ILE A 320 5.99 -10.31 20.64
N SER A 321 4.78 -10.21 21.18
CA SER A 321 4.48 -9.47 22.42
C SER A 321 4.54 -10.38 23.64
N LEU A 322 5.60 -10.27 24.44
CA LEU A 322 5.65 -10.92 25.76
C LEU A 322 4.64 -10.30 26.73
N ALA A 323 4.31 -9.02 26.59
CA ALA A 323 3.28 -8.37 27.38
C ALA A 323 1.91 -9.05 27.15
N ARG A 324 1.54 -9.33 25.88
CA ARG A 324 0.30 -10.03 25.54
C ARG A 324 0.37 -11.50 25.93
N ALA A 325 1.49 -12.19 25.70
CA ALA A 325 1.69 -13.57 26.13
C ALA A 325 1.48 -13.74 27.65
N LYS A 326 2.03 -12.82 28.44
CA LYS A 326 1.83 -12.79 29.91
C LYS A 326 0.35 -12.64 30.28
N LYS A 327 -0.39 -11.73 29.64
CA LYS A 327 -1.85 -11.57 29.89
C LYS A 327 -2.64 -12.83 29.54
N LEU A 328 -2.23 -13.56 28.51
CA LEU A 328 -2.88 -14.81 28.08
C LEU A 328 -2.41 -16.06 28.87
N GLY A 329 -1.42 -15.92 29.76
CA GLY A 329 -0.82 -17.07 30.45
C GLY A 329 0.00 -17.98 29.50
N ILE A 330 0.43 -17.47 28.34
CA ILE A 330 1.17 -18.23 27.34
C ILE A 330 2.68 -18.14 27.61
N LYS A 331 3.34 -19.28 27.66
CA LYS A 331 4.80 -19.36 27.77
C LYS A 331 5.41 -19.42 26.37
N VAL A 332 6.22 -18.44 26.02
CA VAL A 332 6.96 -18.39 24.74
C VAL A 332 8.35 -19.04 24.94
N HIS A 333 8.70 -19.98 24.07
CA HIS A 333 10.01 -20.64 24.11
C HIS A 333 11.14 -19.69 23.71
N SER A 334 12.30 -19.83 24.34
CA SER A 334 13.46 -18.93 24.15
C SER A 334 14.03 -18.95 22.71
N ASP A 335 13.96 -20.09 22.03
CA ASP A 335 14.40 -20.22 20.64
C ASP A 335 13.61 -19.30 19.69
N LEU A 336 12.32 -19.11 19.94
CA LEU A 336 11.51 -18.17 19.18
C LEU A 336 11.92 -16.72 19.45
N LEU A 337 12.24 -16.39 20.69
CA LEU A 337 12.61 -15.01 21.07
C LEU A 337 13.93 -14.57 20.43
N LEU A 338 14.86 -15.51 20.20
CA LEU A 338 16.14 -15.22 19.55
C LEU A 338 16.00 -14.85 18.06
N LEU A 339 14.90 -15.26 17.43
CA LEU A 339 14.65 -15.08 15.99
C LEU A 339 13.62 -13.99 15.68
N THR A 340 13.11 -13.30 16.71
CA THR A 340 12.00 -12.35 16.57
C THR A 340 12.32 -11.03 17.26
N GLN A 341 11.67 -9.98 16.80
CA GLN A 341 11.58 -8.74 17.59
C GLN A 341 10.65 -9.00 18.78
N VAL A 342 11.07 -8.59 19.97
CA VAL A 342 10.33 -8.85 21.22
C VAL A 342 9.80 -7.55 21.80
N ILE A 343 8.49 -7.48 22.04
CA ILE A 343 7.81 -6.38 22.70
C ILE A 343 7.50 -6.78 24.14
N THR A 344 8.10 -6.13 25.10
CA THR A 344 8.01 -6.50 26.54
C THR A 344 6.94 -5.72 27.31
N ARG A 345 6.46 -4.60 26.76
CA ARG A 345 5.41 -3.74 27.34
C ARG A 345 4.55 -3.15 26.22
N PHE A 346 3.32 -2.81 26.53
CA PHE A 346 2.45 -2.09 25.61
C PHE A 346 2.78 -0.60 25.56
N ASP A 347 2.51 0.06 24.45
CA ASP A 347 2.75 1.50 24.30
C ASP A 347 1.89 2.34 25.28
N TRP A 348 0.72 1.88 25.70
CA TRP A 348 -0.10 2.56 26.71
C TRP A 348 0.37 2.37 28.16
N ASP A 349 1.30 1.44 28.42
CA ASP A 349 1.90 1.23 29.76
C ASP A 349 3.08 2.21 30.01
N ALA A 350 3.47 2.99 28.99
CA ALA A 350 4.63 3.84 29.02
C ALA A 350 4.39 5.27 29.61
N LYS A 351 3.22 5.47 30.27
CA LYS A 351 2.86 6.75 30.91
C LYS A 351 3.13 6.69 32.41
#